data_2b28a11ee8b3f916f08385f595bc54ab
#
_entry.id   2b28a11ee8b3f916f08385f595bc54ab
#
_cell.length_a   1.000
_cell.length_b   1.000
_cell.length_c   1.000
_cell.angle_alpha   90.00
_cell.angle_beta   90.00
_cell.angle_gamma   90.00
#
_symmetry.space_group_name_H-M   'P 1'
#
loop_
_entity.id
_entity.type
_entity.pdbx_description
1 polymer ?
#
loop_
_entity_poly.entity_id
_entity_poly.type
_entity_poly.pdbx_seq_one_letter_code
_entity_poly.pdbx_strand_id
1 'polypeptide(L)' 'MILYTPTELRNNLFGTLETVKKGEMVCIKTRTENLYIISQKQLDRLTHSSKTISASN' A
#
# COMPACT_ATOMS: atom_id res chain seq x y z
N MET A 1 6.13 6.93 5.86
CA MET A 1 6.16 5.72 5.04
C MET A 1 7.09 4.69 5.64
N ILE A 2 6.68 3.45 5.62
CA ILE A 2 7.42 2.37 6.23
C ILE A 2 8.02 1.49 5.14
N LEU A 3 9.28 1.08 5.32
CA LEU A 3 9.96 0.24 4.35
C LEU A 3 10.16 -1.15 4.90
N TYR A 4 9.74 -2.14 4.12
CA TYR A 4 9.94 -3.53 4.48
C TYR A 4 10.55 -4.30 3.32
N THR A 5 11.24 -5.38 3.65
CA THR A 5 11.63 -6.36 2.65
C THR A 5 10.47 -7.36 2.53
N PRO A 6 10.46 -8.17 1.47
CA PRO A 6 9.43 -9.19 1.34
C PRO A 6 9.40 -10.16 2.53
N THR A 7 10.56 -10.47 3.08
CA THR A 7 10.63 -11.36 4.23
C THR A 7 9.99 -10.74 5.45
N GLU A 8 10.25 -9.46 5.67
CA GLU A 8 9.64 -8.77 6.80
C GLU A 8 8.13 -8.69 6.65
N LEU A 9 7.67 -8.44 5.42
CA LEU A 9 6.24 -8.41 5.16
C LEU A 9 5.61 -9.74 5.51
N ARG A 10 6.22 -10.82 5.03
CA ARG A 10 5.69 -12.15 5.28
C ARG A 10 5.65 -12.47 6.76
N ASN A 11 6.68 -12.09 7.48
CA ASN A 11 6.78 -12.41 8.89
C ASN A 11 5.80 -11.64 9.76
N ASN A 12 5.30 -10.52 9.27
CA ASN A 12 4.37 -9.71 10.05
C ASN A 12 3.27 -9.15 9.16
N LEU A 13 2.65 -10.04 8.40
CA LEU A 13 1.64 -9.61 7.44
C LEU A 13 0.47 -8.92 8.11
N PHE A 14 -0.06 -9.49 9.17
CA PHE A 14 -1.21 -8.88 9.81
C PHE A 14 -0.89 -7.55 10.45
N GLY A 15 0.29 -7.43 11.04
CA GLY A 15 0.71 -6.15 11.60
C GLY A 15 0.84 -5.10 10.52
N THR A 16 1.35 -5.51 9.36
CA THR A 16 1.49 -4.60 8.24
C THR A 16 0.12 -4.11 7.77
N LEU A 17 -0.84 -5.03 7.68
CA LEU A 17 -2.17 -4.65 7.24
C LEU A 17 -2.84 -3.69 8.23
N GLU A 18 -2.62 -3.89 9.51
CA GLU A 18 -3.16 -2.97 10.51
C GLU A 18 -2.55 -1.58 10.37
N THR A 19 -1.26 -1.54 10.10
CA THR A 19 -0.56 -0.28 9.90
C THR A 19 -1.14 0.46 8.70
N VAL A 20 -1.38 -0.26 7.61
CA VAL A 20 -1.96 0.34 6.41
C VAL A 20 -3.37 0.85 6.69
N LYS A 21 -4.14 0.11 7.49
CA LYS A 21 -5.50 0.54 7.85
C LYS A 21 -5.49 1.86 8.58
N LYS A 22 -4.43 2.14 9.32
CA LYS A 22 -4.33 3.40 10.07
C LYS A 22 -3.94 4.56 9.18
N GLY A 23 -3.69 4.31 7.92
CA GLY A 23 -3.37 5.38 6.99
C GLY A 23 -1.90 5.47 6.61
N GLU A 24 -1.09 4.53 7.04
CA GLU A 24 0.31 4.50 6.66
C GLU A 24 0.49 3.83 5.31
N MET A 25 1.48 4.26 4.59
CA MET A 25 1.85 3.63 3.34
C MET A 25 3.06 2.75 3.60
N VAL A 26 3.02 1.53 3.11
CA VAL A 26 4.13 0.58 3.29
C VAL A 26 4.76 0.31 1.94
N CYS A 27 6.06 0.45 1.86
CA CYS A 27 6.81 0.18 0.65
C CYS A 27 7.55 -1.14 0.83
N ILE A 28 7.41 -2.01 -0.14
CA ILE A 28 8.11 -3.30 -0.13
C ILE A 28 9.22 -3.19 -1.15
N LYS A 29 10.44 -3.26 -0.69
CA LYS A 29 11.59 -3.16 -1.57
C LYS A 29 11.97 -4.54 -2.10
N THR A 30 11.91 -4.69 -3.41
CA THR A 30 12.37 -5.93 -4.04
C THR A 30 13.61 -5.61 -4.84
N ARG A 31 14.19 -6.61 -5.44
CA ARG A 31 15.37 -6.43 -6.25
C ARG A 31 15.12 -5.64 -7.51
N THR A 32 13.92 -5.76 -8.05
CA THR A 32 13.62 -5.17 -9.34
C THR A 32 12.84 -3.88 -9.25
N GLU A 33 12.04 -3.74 -8.22
CA GLU A 33 11.20 -2.55 -8.12
C GLU A 33 10.66 -2.40 -6.71
N ASN A 34 10.08 -1.25 -6.44
CA ASN A 34 9.42 -0.99 -5.17
C ASN A 34 7.93 -1.21 -5.37
N LEU A 35 7.32 -1.88 -4.41
CA LEU A 35 5.88 -2.11 -4.42
C LEU A 35 5.28 -1.40 -3.24
N TYR A 36 4.04 -0.96 -3.36
CA TYR A 36 3.41 -0.20 -2.28
C TYR A 36 2.10 -0.82 -1.84
N ILE A 37 1.87 -0.80 -0.54
CA ILE A 37 0.60 -1.24 0.03
C ILE A 37 -0.03 -0.01 0.65
N ILE A 38 -1.24 0.32 0.21
CA ILE A 38 -1.96 1.46 0.75
C ILE A 38 -3.42 1.07 0.90
N SER A 39 -4.14 1.80 1.73
CA SER A 39 -5.56 1.54 1.90
C SER A 39 -6.34 2.14 0.74
N GLN A 40 -7.57 1.72 0.59
CA GLN A 40 -8.44 2.28 -0.43
C GLN A 40 -8.61 3.78 -0.23
N LYS A 41 -8.70 4.20 1.02
CA LYS A 41 -8.81 5.61 1.34
C LYS A 41 -7.62 6.41 0.84
N GLN A 42 -6.41 5.88 1.05
CA GLN A 42 -5.21 6.53 0.57
C GLN A 42 -5.20 6.59 -0.94
N LEU A 43 -5.57 5.49 -1.58
CA LEU A 43 -5.60 5.44 -3.02
C LEU A 43 -6.58 6.47 -3.57
N ASP A 44 -7.73 6.59 -2.95
CA ASP A 44 -8.74 7.56 -3.36
C ASP A 44 -8.20 8.99 -3.26
N ARG A 45 -7.44 9.28 -2.24
CA ARG A 45 -6.85 10.61 -2.10
C ARG A 45 -5.86 10.90 -3.21
N LEU A 46 -5.06 9.90 -3.56
CA LEU A 46 -4.05 10.08 -4.59
C LEU A 46 -4.66 10.20 -5.98
N THR A 47 -5.82 9.62 -6.18
CA THR A 47 -6.43 9.58 -7.50
C THR A 47 -7.78 10.24 -7.56
N HIS A 48 -8.08 11.09 -6.60
CA HIS A 48 -9.42 11.65 -6.54
C HIS A 48 -9.80 12.42 -7.79
N SER A 49 -8.84 12.98 -8.46
CA SER A 49 -9.13 13.70 -9.70
C SER A 49 -9.38 12.76 -10.86
N SER A 50 -9.09 11.51 -10.70
CA SER A 50 -9.27 10.53 -11.74
C SER A 50 -10.27 9.50 -11.35
N LYS A 51 -11.23 9.88 -10.61
CA LYS A 51 -12.17 8.91 -10.11
C LYS A 51 -12.88 8.13 -11.17
N THR A 52 -12.82 8.61 -12.36
CA THR A 52 -13.43 7.87 -13.44
C THR A 52 -12.90 6.47 -13.55
N ILE A 53 -11.75 6.27 -13.05
CA ILE A 53 -11.16 4.98 -13.11
C ILE A 53 -12.01 3.94 -12.50
N SER A 54 -12.66 4.31 -11.45
CA SER A 54 -13.43 3.34 -10.74
C SER A 54 -14.47 2.71 -11.60
N ALA A 55 -14.81 3.39 -12.61
CA ALA A 55 -15.82 2.86 -13.46
C ALA A 55 -15.39 1.55 -13.98
N SER A 56 -14.25 1.43 -14.04
CA SER A 56 -13.86 0.17 -14.54
C SER A 56 -14.36 -0.88 -13.67
N ASN A 57 -14.50 -0.59 -13.58
CA ASN A 57 -14.82 -1.49 -13.36
C ASN A 57 -15.22 -1.85 -13.53
#